data_fa93ec4d5c21486d16f5a166b18a2b57
#
_entry.id   fa93ec4d5c21486d16f5a166b18a2b57
#
_cell.length_a   1.000
_cell.length_b   1.000
_cell.length_c   1.000
_cell.angle_alpha   90.00
_cell.angle_beta   90.00
_cell.angle_gamma   90.00
#
_symmetry.space_group_name_H-M   'P 1'
#
loop_
_entity.id
_entity.type
_entity.pdbx_description
1 polymer ?
#
loop_
_entity_poly.entity_id
_entity_poly.type
_entity_poly.pdbx_seq_one_letter_code
_entity_poly.pdbx_strand_id
1 'polypeptide(L)'
;MACLIITNGLDQGRLFQLPEGEYILGRDETADIQIELSAISRRHAAFEVGPTEVILRDLESSNGTYHNDELVKNSVTLQDGDAIQIADLTLTFQLESTSDVPDAEKKMHKDFASTATAETLKARSELLKRLRNCFYEAGFDEVETPALSADTVVDRYLHPISVEVGSRQYWLQTSPEFGMKRLLASGMEAIFQVCHVYRDEEAGPFHNLEFTMVEWYRVGDTTEQAIKFLGELAITLLQYDRYEVISYQQAFQNILEFDPLEVSDKELVGIVASLDFDTPEDWRGMGKDDWLDLLLTEFIQPRLGLKCPCILRDYPASQSALARIHPTNPLVAERFELFVKGVELANGYHELLDADELERRNIKTNALRQLDDRPKLPNDSYLSAAMRHGLPDCCGVALGFDRLAMLALDKTSINQVIPFPFPRA
;
A
#
# COMPACT_ATOMS: atom_id res chain seq x y z
N MET A 1 -28.42 -9.61 -18.05
CA MET A 1 -27.45 -10.50 -17.36
C MET A 1 -27.47 -10.16 -15.89
N ALA A 2 -27.42 -11.13 -14.98
CA ALA A 2 -27.39 -10.86 -13.54
C ALA A 2 -25.99 -10.49 -13.08
N CYS A 3 -25.86 -9.58 -12.11
CA CYS A 3 -24.60 -9.27 -11.47
C CYS A 3 -24.76 -8.90 -10.00
N LEU A 4 -23.68 -9.02 -9.25
CA LEU A 4 -23.56 -8.57 -7.87
C LEU A 4 -22.50 -7.47 -7.79
N ILE A 5 -22.80 -6.41 -7.05
CA ILE A 5 -21.87 -5.30 -6.82
C ILE A 5 -21.68 -5.13 -5.31
N ILE A 6 -20.44 -5.14 -4.85
CA ILE A 6 -20.15 -4.80 -3.45
C ILE A 6 -20.37 -3.30 -3.24
N THR A 7 -21.21 -2.93 -2.27
CA THR A 7 -21.60 -1.54 -2.02
C THR A 7 -20.97 -0.93 -0.78
N ASN A 8 -20.26 -1.73 0.05
CA ASN A 8 -19.51 -1.24 1.20
C ASN A 8 -18.23 -2.08 1.43
N GLY A 9 -17.38 -1.64 2.37
CA GLY A 9 -16.16 -2.35 2.75
C GLY A 9 -14.98 -2.12 1.80
N LEU A 10 -13.92 -2.91 1.99
CA LEU A 10 -12.64 -2.76 1.26
C LEU A 10 -12.78 -3.00 -0.25
N ASP A 11 -13.69 -3.88 -0.65
CA ASP A 11 -13.92 -4.26 -2.05
C ASP A 11 -15.11 -3.49 -2.69
N GLN A 12 -15.49 -2.33 -2.14
CA GLN A 12 -16.60 -1.53 -2.66
C GLN A 12 -16.40 -1.19 -4.15
N GLY A 13 -17.43 -1.51 -4.96
CA GLY A 13 -17.43 -1.34 -6.40
C GLY A 13 -16.96 -2.58 -7.18
N ARG A 14 -16.50 -3.63 -6.52
CA ARG A 14 -16.19 -4.90 -7.18
C ARG A 14 -17.47 -5.54 -7.69
N LEU A 15 -17.46 -5.93 -8.96
CA LEU A 15 -18.59 -6.47 -9.70
C LEU A 15 -18.34 -7.94 -10.05
N PHE A 16 -19.33 -8.79 -9.80
CA PHE A 16 -19.34 -10.19 -10.19
C PHE A 16 -20.46 -10.43 -11.21
N GLN A 17 -20.11 -10.80 -12.42
CA GLN A 17 -21.10 -11.21 -13.42
C GLN A 17 -21.55 -12.63 -13.14
N LEU A 18 -22.85 -12.84 -13.21
CA LEU A 18 -23.49 -14.14 -12.99
C LEU A 18 -24.22 -14.60 -14.25
N PRO A 19 -23.52 -15.25 -15.22
CA PRO A 19 -24.17 -16.00 -16.28
C PRO A 19 -25.12 -17.08 -15.76
N GLU A 20 -25.91 -17.72 -16.61
CA GLU A 20 -26.73 -18.87 -16.19
C GLU A 20 -25.85 -19.96 -15.59
N GLY A 21 -26.18 -20.46 -14.39
CA GLY A 21 -25.39 -21.42 -13.63
C GLY A 21 -25.56 -21.32 -12.13
N GLU A 22 -24.80 -22.12 -11.38
CA GLU A 22 -24.74 -22.08 -9.91
C GLU A 22 -23.39 -21.46 -9.49
N TYR A 23 -23.44 -20.51 -8.55
CA TYR A 23 -22.25 -19.79 -8.03
C TYR A 23 -22.23 -19.87 -6.53
N ILE A 24 -21.09 -20.24 -5.96
CA ILE A 24 -20.86 -20.25 -4.53
C ILE A 24 -20.11 -18.98 -4.15
N LEU A 25 -20.65 -18.20 -3.22
CA LEU A 25 -19.96 -17.12 -2.54
C LEU A 25 -19.37 -17.65 -1.22
N GLY A 26 -18.12 -17.35 -0.97
CA GLY A 26 -17.43 -17.78 0.25
C GLY A 26 -16.00 -17.25 0.34
N ARG A 27 -15.33 -17.52 1.47
CA ARG A 27 -13.91 -17.15 1.64
C ARG A 27 -12.92 -18.22 1.13
N ASP A 28 -13.39 -19.41 0.79
CA ASP A 28 -12.54 -20.50 0.29
C ASP A 28 -12.07 -20.19 -1.13
N GLU A 29 -10.82 -20.54 -1.46
CA GLU A 29 -10.23 -20.37 -2.80
C GLU A 29 -11.00 -21.09 -3.90
N THR A 30 -11.80 -22.10 -3.54
CA THR A 30 -12.67 -22.85 -4.46
C THR A 30 -14.04 -22.23 -4.67
N ALA A 31 -14.34 -21.11 -4.02
CA ALA A 31 -15.60 -20.38 -4.20
C ALA A 31 -15.55 -19.58 -5.52
N ASP A 32 -16.66 -19.63 -6.30
CA ASP A 32 -16.78 -18.90 -7.57
C ASP A 32 -16.74 -17.37 -7.36
N ILE A 33 -17.25 -16.91 -6.21
CA ILE A 33 -17.23 -15.53 -5.74
C ILE A 33 -16.42 -15.54 -4.44
N GLN A 34 -15.11 -15.45 -4.57
CA GLN A 34 -14.23 -15.42 -3.40
C GLN A 34 -14.21 -14.04 -2.78
N ILE A 35 -14.43 -13.98 -1.46
CA ILE A 35 -14.33 -12.77 -0.62
C ILE A 35 -13.57 -13.14 0.64
N GLU A 36 -12.36 -12.65 0.78
CA GLU A 36 -11.42 -12.99 1.84
C GLU A 36 -11.68 -12.20 3.13
N LEU A 37 -12.87 -12.40 3.72
CA LEU A 37 -13.22 -11.83 5.02
C LEU A 37 -13.46 -12.97 6.01
N SER A 38 -12.83 -12.89 7.19
CA SER A 38 -12.94 -13.92 8.25
C SER A 38 -14.38 -14.15 8.71
N ALA A 39 -15.23 -13.14 8.65
CA ALA A 39 -16.65 -13.19 8.95
C ALA A 39 -17.49 -13.94 7.90
N ILE A 40 -16.93 -14.29 6.75
CA ILE A 40 -17.58 -15.05 5.68
C ILE A 40 -17.19 -16.52 5.80
N SER A 41 -18.18 -17.42 5.81
CA SER A 41 -17.93 -18.88 5.83
C SER A 41 -17.22 -19.35 4.56
N ARG A 42 -16.47 -20.46 4.60
CA ARG A 42 -15.77 -21.04 3.43
C ARG A 42 -16.67 -21.15 2.21
N ARG A 43 -17.90 -21.65 2.42
CA ARG A 43 -19.02 -21.64 1.49
C ARG A 43 -20.17 -20.99 2.24
N HIS A 44 -20.54 -19.78 1.89
CA HIS A 44 -21.48 -18.98 2.69
C HIS A 44 -22.87 -18.95 2.07
N ALA A 45 -22.97 -18.59 0.81
CA ALA A 45 -24.22 -18.52 0.09
C ALA A 45 -24.11 -19.10 -1.33
N ALA A 46 -25.21 -19.50 -1.92
CA ALA A 46 -25.29 -19.95 -3.30
C ALA A 46 -26.27 -19.10 -4.09
N PHE A 47 -25.91 -18.79 -5.33
CA PHE A 47 -26.74 -18.13 -6.32
C PHE A 47 -27.03 -19.10 -7.45
N GLU A 48 -28.29 -19.47 -7.65
CA GLU A 48 -28.75 -20.28 -8.77
C GLU A 48 -29.39 -19.35 -9.82
N VAL A 49 -28.68 -19.17 -10.92
CA VAL A 49 -29.04 -18.22 -11.98
C VAL A 49 -29.71 -18.98 -13.11
N GLY A 50 -31.03 -18.86 -13.18
CA GLY A 50 -31.85 -19.40 -14.28
C GLY A 50 -32.11 -18.35 -15.37
N PRO A 51 -32.80 -18.75 -16.47
CA PRO A 51 -33.11 -17.87 -17.58
C PRO A 51 -34.05 -16.71 -17.24
N THR A 52 -34.86 -16.85 -16.18
CA THR A 52 -35.90 -15.89 -15.80
C THR A 52 -35.84 -15.43 -14.35
N GLU A 53 -35.08 -16.10 -13.50
CA GLU A 53 -34.97 -15.80 -12.09
C GLU A 53 -33.61 -16.15 -11.53
N VAL A 54 -33.23 -15.48 -10.45
CA VAL A 54 -32.03 -15.77 -9.66
C VAL A 54 -32.44 -16.08 -8.24
N ILE A 55 -32.01 -17.23 -7.73
CA ILE A 55 -32.35 -17.71 -6.39
C ILE A 55 -31.12 -17.63 -5.51
N LEU A 56 -31.23 -16.93 -4.38
CA LEU A 56 -30.22 -16.87 -3.31
C LEU A 56 -30.57 -17.87 -2.21
N ARG A 57 -29.57 -18.63 -1.76
CA ARG A 57 -29.69 -19.58 -0.66
C ARG A 57 -28.50 -19.46 0.28
N ASP A 58 -28.75 -19.41 1.58
CA ASP A 58 -27.70 -19.53 2.60
C ASP A 58 -27.23 -20.99 2.71
N LEU A 59 -25.93 -21.22 2.86
CA LEU A 59 -25.31 -22.54 2.95
C LEU A 59 -24.98 -22.92 4.41
N GLU A 60 -25.89 -22.65 5.34
CA GLU A 60 -25.70 -22.87 6.79
C GLU A 60 -24.49 -22.06 7.30
N SER A 61 -24.39 -20.83 6.86
CA SER A 61 -23.27 -19.97 7.19
C SER A 61 -23.26 -19.57 8.67
N SER A 62 -22.08 -19.23 9.20
CA SER A 62 -21.92 -18.91 10.62
C SER A 62 -22.62 -17.61 11.03
N ASN A 63 -22.65 -16.62 10.15
CA ASN A 63 -23.24 -15.29 10.42
C ASN A 63 -24.55 -15.04 9.70
N GLY A 64 -25.02 -15.99 8.87
CA GLY A 64 -26.24 -15.86 8.09
C GLY A 64 -26.11 -14.93 6.88
N THR A 65 -26.99 -15.15 5.91
CA THR A 65 -27.19 -14.28 4.74
C THR A 65 -28.50 -13.52 4.92
N TYR A 66 -28.49 -12.21 4.71
CA TYR A 66 -29.69 -11.37 4.81
C TYR A 66 -30.06 -10.82 3.43
N HIS A 67 -31.33 -10.79 3.12
CA HIS A 67 -31.91 -10.22 1.93
C HIS A 67 -32.84 -9.07 2.33
N ASN A 68 -32.51 -7.83 1.93
CA ASN A 68 -33.24 -6.62 2.30
C ASN A 68 -33.54 -6.56 3.82
N ASP A 69 -32.51 -6.79 4.64
CA ASP A 69 -32.52 -6.82 6.11
C ASP A 69 -33.25 -8.04 6.75
N GLU A 70 -33.77 -8.98 5.96
CA GLU A 70 -34.43 -10.20 6.45
C GLU A 70 -33.50 -11.43 6.30
N LEU A 71 -33.38 -12.23 7.36
CA LEU A 71 -32.56 -13.45 7.34
C LEU A 71 -33.12 -14.48 6.35
N VAL A 72 -32.28 -14.93 5.42
CA VAL A 72 -32.62 -15.98 4.45
C VAL A 72 -32.62 -17.35 5.15
N LYS A 73 -33.81 -17.89 5.40
CA LYS A 73 -33.98 -19.18 6.11
C LYS A 73 -33.94 -20.40 5.19
N ASN A 74 -34.40 -20.26 3.95
CA ASN A 74 -34.40 -21.30 2.93
C ASN A 74 -33.75 -20.78 1.65
N SER A 75 -34.56 -20.17 0.80
CA SER A 75 -34.14 -19.51 -0.43
C SER A 75 -35.04 -18.33 -0.72
N VAL A 76 -34.54 -17.34 -1.47
CA VAL A 76 -35.25 -16.18 -1.90
C VAL A 76 -34.96 -15.89 -3.37
N THR A 77 -35.96 -15.49 -4.15
CA THR A 77 -35.80 -15.03 -5.51
C THR A 77 -35.42 -13.54 -5.47
N LEU A 78 -34.29 -13.20 -6.09
CA LEU A 78 -33.74 -11.86 -6.13
C LEU A 78 -34.43 -11.00 -7.20
N GLN A 79 -34.62 -9.73 -6.89
CA GLN A 79 -35.13 -8.69 -7.79
C GLN A 79 -34.06 -7.62 -8.02
N ASP A 80 -34.16 -6.89 -9.12
CA ASP A 80 -33.25 -5.80 -9.43
C ASP A 80 -33.24 -4.75 -8.32
N GLY A 81 -32.03 -4.42 -7.83
CA GLY A 81 -31.80 -3.49 -6.72
C GLY A 81 -31.80 -4.12 -5.35
N ASP A 82 -32.04 -5.44 -5.19
CA ASP A 82 -32.04 -6.11 -3.90
C ASP A 82 -30.67 -6.02 -3.19
N ALA A 83 -30.71 -5.74 -1.89
CA ALA A 83 -29.55 -5.73 -1.02
C ALA A 83 -29.33 -7.11 -0.38
N ILE A 84 -28.12 -7.62 -0.48
CA ILE A 84 -27.69 -8.86 0.15
C ILE A 84 -26.61 -8.52 1.17
N GLN A 85 -26.86 -8.82 2.44
CA GLN A 85 -25.89 -8.55 3.51
C GLN A 85 -25.34 -9.88 4.05
N ILE A 86 -24.02 -9.95 4.18
CA ILE A 86 -23.25 -11.08 4.69
C ILE A 86 -22.24 -10.53 5.70
N ALA A 87 -22.48 -10.73 6.98
CA ALA A 87 -21.73 -10.05 8.05
C ALA A 87 -21.77 -8.50 7.83
N ASP A 88 -20.59 -7.86 7.76
CA ASP A 88 -20.49 -6.42 7.51
C ASP A 88 -20.45 -6.04 6.01
N LEU A 89 -20.51 -7.04 5.12
CA LEU A 89 -20.48 -6.83 3.68
C LEU A 89 -21.90 -6.68 3.12
N THR A 90 -22.10 -5.67 2.29
CA THR A 90 -23.33 -5.46 1.53
C THR A 90 -23.07 -5.55 0.04
N LEU A 91 -23.84 -6.40 -0.66
CA LEU A 91 -23.87 -6.48 -2.11
C LEU A 91 -25.24 -6.03 -2.62
N THR A 92 -25.26 -5.38 -3.78
CA THR A 92 -26.50 -5.09 -4.51
C THR A 92 -26.61 -6.01 -5.70
N PHE A 93 -27.75 -6.68 -5.82
CA PHE A 93 -28.09 -7.49 -6.98
C PHE A 93 -28.67 -6.59 -8.07
N GLN A 94 -28.22 -6.79 -9.33
CA GLN A 94 -28.72 -6.06 -10.48
C GLN A 94 -29.05 -7.00 -11.64
N LEU A 95 -30.20 -6.74 -12.28
CA LEU A 95 -30.58 -7.37 -13.54
C LEU A 95 -30.40 -6.37 -14.67
N GLU A 96 -29.46 -6.63 -15.57
CA GLU A 96 -29.43 -5.89 -16.83
C GLU A 96 -30.73 -6.17 -17.60
N SER A 97 -31.58 -5.17 -17.72
CA SER A 97 -32.84 -5.28 -18.48
C SER A 97 -32.56 -5.57 -19.95
N THR A 98 -33.09 -6.68 -20.44
CA THR A 98 -33.07 -7.05 -21.87
C THR A 98 -34.17 -6.31 -22.67
N SER A 99 -34.37 -5.02 -22.46
CA SER A 99 -35.21 -4.19 -23.32
C SER A 99 -34.28 -3.31 -24.17
N ASP A 100 -34.29 -3.59 -25.46
CA ASP A 100 -33.61 -2.93 -26.57
C ASP A 100 -32.21 -3.48 -26.92
N VAL A 101 -32.22 -4.68 -27.53
CA VAL A 101 -31.13 -5.02 -28.44
C VAL A 101 -31.63 -4.72 -29.87
N PRO A 102 -31.05 -3.72 -30.50
CA PRO A 102 -30.58 -3.92 -31.87
C PRO A 102 -29.05 -3.70 -31.88
N ASP A 103 -28.43 -4.57 -32.64
CA ASP A 103 -27.08 -4.54 -33.16
C ASP A 103 -25.91 -4.96 -32.26
N ALA A 104 -25.23 -5.99 -32.74
CA ALA A 104 -23.93 -6.52 -32.41
C ALA A 104 -22.77 -5.49 -32.43
N GLU A 105 -23.03 -4.23 -32.20
CA GLU A 105 -22.12 -3.08 -32.06
C GLU A 105 -22.44 -2.16 -30.92
N LYS A 106 -23.10 -2.60 -29.83
CA LYS A 106 -22.87 -1.92 -28.58
C LYS A 106 -21.45 -2.27 -28.13
N LYS A 107 -20.45 -1.59 -28.75
CA LYS A 107 -19.19 -1.27 -28.13
C LYS A 107 -19.51 -1.01 -26.68
N MET A 108 -18.99 -1.83 -25.81
CA MET A 108 -18.86 -1.55 -24.39
C MET A 108 -18.42 -0.08 -24.33
N HIS A 109 -19.33 0.86 -24.05
CA HIS A 109 -18.97 2.24 -23.82
C HIS A 109 -18.09 2.19 -22.57
N LYS A 110 -16.79 2.08 -22.79
CA LYS A 110 -15.82 2.25 -21.71
C LYS A 110 -16.15 3.59 -21.09
N ASP A 111 -16.49 3.57 -19.83
CA ASP A 111 -16.71 4.80 -19.09
C ASP A 111 -15.39 5.61 -19.14
N PHE A 112 -15.38 6.66 -19.98
CA PHE A 112 -14.22 7.51 -20.17
C PHE A 112 -14.06 8.53 -19.03
N ALA A 113 -15.03 8.62 -18.14
CA ALA A 113 -15.02 9.64 -17.11
C ALA A 113 -13.97 9.35 -16.02
N SER A 114 -13.32 10.41 -15.57
CA SER A 114 -12.43 10.37 -14.43
C SER A 114 -13.18 10.03 -13.14
N THR A 115 -12.59 9.22 -12.27
CA THR A 115 -13.11 8.97 -10.90
C THR A 115 -13.01 10.21 -10.03
N ALA A 116 -11.94 11.00 -10.19
CA ALA A 116 -11.77 12.27 -9.52
C ALA A 116 -12.50 13.40 -10.29
N THR A 117 -13.16 14.31 -9.57
CA THR A 117 -13.80 15.46 -10.18
C THR A 117 -12.79 16.46 -10.75
N ALA A 118 -13.19 17.24 -11.75
CA ALA A 118 -12.33 18.28 -12.31
C ALA A 118 -11.87 19.31 -11.26
N GLU A 119 -12.68 19.60 -10.25
CA GLU A 119 -12.32 20.46 -9.14
C GLU A 119 -11.21 19.83 -8.28
N THR A 120 -11.35 18.56 -7.91
CA THR A 120 -10.34 17.80 -7.18
C THR A 120 -9.02 17.74 -7.95
N LEU A 121 -9.07 17.47 -9.27
CA LEU A 121 -7.86 17.43 -10.11
C LEU A 121 -7.16 18.76 -10.22
N LYS A 122 -7.91 19.88 -10.26
CA LYS A 122 -7.33 21.24 -10.21
C LYS A 122 -6.66 21.51 -8.87
N ALA A 123 -7.31 21.15 -7.76
CA ALA A 123 -6.76 21.30 -6.42
C ALA A 123 -5.50 20.43 -6.21
N ARG A 124 -5.50 19.19 -6.72
CA ARG A 124 -4.32 18.31 -6.76
C ARG A 124 -3.17 18.94 -7.56
N SER A 125 -3.46 19.51 -8.71
CA SER A 125 -2.46 20.21 -9.52
C SER A 125 -1.84 21.39 -8.77
N GLU A 126 -2.64 22.16 -8.03
CA GLU A 126 -2.15 23.30 -7.25
C GLU A 126 -1.31 22.84 -6.05
N LEU A 127 -1.71 21.74 -5.39
CA LEU A 127 -0.92 21.12 -4.33
C LEU A 127 0.46 20.67 -4.85
N LEU A 128 0.51 20.06 -6.04
CA LEU A 128 1.76 19.62 -6.67
C LEU A 128 2.68 20.80 -7.01
N LYS A 129 2.14 21.93 -7.47
CA LYS A 129 2.92 23.16 -7.70
C LYS A 129 3.50 23.69 -6.39
N ARG A 130 2.70 23.74 -5.32
CA ARG A 130 3.16 24.16 -3.99
C ARG A 130 4.29 23.26 -3.49
N LEU A 131 4.15 21.95 -3.65
CA LEU A 131 5.18 20.98 -3.29
C LEU A 131 6.47 21.26 -4.06
N ARG A 132 6.44 21.41 -5.39
CA ARG A 132 7.63 21.73 -6.18
C ARG A 132 8.29 23.02 -5.73
N ASN A 133 7.50 24.04 -5.42
CA ASN A 133 8.05 25.32 -4.94
C ASN A 133 8.81 25.15 -3.61
N CYS A 134 8.32 24.31 -2.68
CA CYS A 134 9.05 24.03 -1.44
C CYS A 134 10.44 23.42 -1.73
N PHE A 135 10.57 22.54 -2.71
CA PHE A 135 11.86 21.96 -3.11
C PHE A 135 12.77 22.99 -3.78
N TYR A 136 12.26 23.79 -4.72
CA TYR A 136 13.05 24.83 -5.40
C TYR A 136 13.55 25.91 -4.42
N GLU A 137 12.69 26.33 -3.48
CA GLU A 137 13.06 27.29 -2.42
C GLU A 137 14.10 26.71 -1.45
N ALA A 138 14.09 25.39 -1.25
CA ALA A 138 15.08 24.66 -0.45
C ALA A 138 16.38 24.32 -1.21
N GLY A 139 16.50 24.72 -2.49
CA GLY A 139 17.68 24.57 -3.32
C GLY A 139 17.87 23.17 -3.93
N PHE A 140 16.78 22.42 -4.14
CA PHE A 140 16.83 21.15 -4.85
C PHE A 140 16.66 21.33 -6.36
N ASP A 141 17.37 20.52 -7.14
CA ASP A 141 17.17 20.35 -8.58
C ASP A 141 16.15 19.24 -8.85
N GLU A 142 15.15 19.48 -9.72
CA GLU A 142 14.25 18.44 -10.20
C GLU A 142 14.95 17.60 -11.26
N VAL A 143 14.94 16.27 -11.07
CA VAL A 143 15.60 15.31 -11.97
C VAL A 143 14.61 14.29 -12.51
N GLU A 144 15.02 13.57 -13.56
CA GLU A 144 14.27 12.46 -14.13
C GLU A 144 15.15 11.22 -14.20
N THR A 145 14.59 10.06 -13.84
CA THR A 145 15.21 8.75 -13.98
C THR A 145 14.29 7.82 -14.77
N PRO A 146 14.83 6.77 -15.45
CA PRO A 146 14.01 5.84 -16.20
C PRO A 146 12.99 5.11 -15.34
N ALA A 147 11.74 5.02 -15.80
CA ALA A 147 10.70 4.20 -15.19
C ALA A 147 10.93 2.69 -15.42
N LEU A 148 11.65 2.30 -16.48
CA LEU A 148 11.99 0.93 -16.84
C LEU A 148 13.48 0.71 -16.69
N SER A 149 13.90 -0.25 -15.87
CA SER A 149 15.31 -0.51 -15.56
C SER A 149 15.63 -2.01 -15.61
N ALA A 150 16.92 -2.30 -15.81
CA ALA A 150 17.46 -3.66 -15.76
C ALA A 150 17.70 -4.18 -14.33
N ASP A 151 17.59 -3.31 -13.33
CA ASP A 151 17.64 -3.62 -11.91
C ASP A 151 16.43 -3.01 -11.19
N THR A 152 16.14 -3.48 -10.00
CA THR A 152 15.03 -3.00 -9.16
C THR A 152 15.37 -3.14 -7.69
N VAL A 153 14.65 -2.44 -6.82
CA VAL A 153 14.78 -2.56 -5.36
C VAL A 153 14.46 -4.00 -4.93
N VAL A 154 15.32 -4.59 -4.11
CA VAL A 154 15.14 -5.94 -3.57
C VAL A 154 14.48 -5.82 -2.21
N ASP A 155 13.17 -6.02 -2.17
CA ASP A 155 12.35 -5.99 -0.97
C ASP A 155 11.48 -7.25 -0.87
N ARG A 156 11.12 -7.69 0.35
CA ARG A 156 10.31 -8.89 0.57
C ARG A 156 8.87 -8.68 0.13
N TYR A 157 8.32 -7.51 0.41
CA TYR A 157 6.90 -7.19 0.27
C TYR A 157 6.59 -6.33 -0.96
N LEU A 158 7.60 -5.71 -1.58
CA LEU A 158 7.40 -4.95 -2.81
C LEU A 158 7.54 -5.86 -4.03
N HIS A 159 6.53 -5.86 -4.88
CA HIS A 159 6.49 -6.68 -6.09
C HIS A 159 6.63 -5.80 -7.33
N PRO A 160 7.82 -5.76 -7.97
CA PRO A 160 8.02 -5.00 -9.19
C PRO A 160 7.35 -5.70 -10.37
N ILE A 161 6.67 -4.93 -11.23
CA ILE A 161 6.10 -5.42 -12.48
C ILE A 161 7.24 -5.66 -13.48
N SER A 162 7.37 -6.89 -13.96
CA SER A 162 8.38 -7.25 -14.95
C SER A 162 7.89 -7.05 -16.38
N VAL A 163 8.82 -6.62 -17.26
CA VAL A 163 8.57 -6.38 -18.70
C VAL A 163 9.67 -7.05 -19.51
N GLU A 164 9.29 -7.81 -20.52
CA GLU A 164 10.25 -8.37 -21.48
C GLU A 164 10.46 -7.39 -22.64
N VAL A 165 11.72 -7.02 -22.90
CA VAL A 165 12.11 -6.21 -24.07
C VAL A 165 13.14 -6.98 -24.88
N GLY A 166 12.70 -7.50 -26.01
CA GLY A 166 13.49 -8.46 -26.79
C GLY A 166 13.67 -9.77 -26.01
N SER A 167 14.91 -10.13 -25.69
CA SER A 167 15.25 -11.32 -24.89
C SER A 167 15.71 -10.97 -23.47
N ARG A 168 15.48 -9.76 -23.02
CA ARG A 168 15.91 -9.28 -21.70
C ARG A 168 14.73 -8.90 -20.83
N GLN A 169 14.80 -9.25 -19.56
CA GLN A 169 13.86 -8.85 -18.55
C GLN A 169 14.28 -7.49 -17.98
N TYR A 170 13.27 -6.63 -17.80
CA TYR A 170 13.34 -5.33 -17.15
C TYR A 170 12.21 -5.24 -16.13
N TRP A 171 12.27 -4.22 -15.26
CA TRP A 171 11.25 -3.96 -14.25
C TRP A 171 10.80 -2.50 -14.31
N LEU A 172 9.49 -2.29 -14.19
CA LEU A 172 8.96 -0.99 -13.85
C LEU A 172 9.38 -0.64 -12.43
N GLN A 173 9.82 0.60 -12.21
CA GLN A 173 10.44 0.99 -10.94
C GLN A 173 9.39 1.10 -9.83
N THR A 174 9.65 0.46 -8.68
CA THR A 174 8.86 0.60 -7.44
C THR A 174 9.21 1.87 -6.67
N SER A 175 10.33 2.51 -7.02
CA SER A 175 10.86 3.79 -6.54
C SER A 175 11.97 4.25 -7.52
N PRO A 176 12.21 5.55 -7.71
CA PRO A 176 13.34 6.08 -8.49
C PRO A 176 14.69 5.99 -7.76
N GLU A 177 14.75 5.43 -6.55
CA GLU A 177 15.89 5.39 -5.64
C GLU A 177 17.22 5.02 -6.32
N PHE A 178 17.24 3.88 -7.04
CA PHE A 178 18.46 3.38 -7.68
C PHE A 178 19.01 4.35 -8.73
N GLY A 179 18.13 4.98 -9.49
CA GLY A 179 18.48 6.02 -10.46
C GLY A 179 19.01 7.29 -9.81
N MET A 180 18.30 7.77 -8.79
CA MET A 180 18.64 9.01 -8.09
C MET A 180 19.95 8.91 -7.31
N LYS A 181 20.19 7.81 -6.59
CA LYS A 181 21.47 7.58 -5.90
C LYS A 181 22.67 7.53 -6.87
N ARG A 182 22.48 7.03 -8.09
CA ARG A 182 23.50 7.07 -9.14
C ARG A 182 23.81 8.51 -9.59
N LEU A 183 22.82 9.39 -9.61
CA LEU A 183 23.01 10.82 -9.89
C LEU A 183 23.84 11.49 -8.78
N LEU A 184 23.59 11.16 -7.50
CA LEU A 184 24.42 11.63 -6.38
C LEU A 184 25.85 11.14 -6.50
N ALA A 185 26.08 9.87 -6.81
CA ALA A 185 27.42 9.33 -7.07
C ALA A 185 28.10 9.97 -8.29
N SER A 186 27.34 10.60 -9.18
CA SER A 186 27.85 11.36 -10.33
C SER A 186 28.06 12.86 -10.02
N GLY A 187 27.86 13.31 -8.77
CA GLY A 187 28.20 14.65 -8.31
C GLY A 187 27.02 15.62 -8.15
N MET A 188 25.76 15.17 -8.24
CA MET A 188 24.62 15.98 -7.82
C MET A 188 24.52 16.01 -6.30
N GLU A 189 24.02 17.11 -5.71
CA GLU A 189 24.05 17.31 -4.25
C GLU A 189 22.68 17.32 -3.60
N ALA A 190 21.69 17.98 -4.20
CA ALA A 190 20.33 18.07 -3.68
C ALA A 190 19.35 17.90 -4.84
N ILE A 191 18.67 16.76 -4.89
CA ILE A 191 17.81 16.38 -6.02
C ILE A 191 16.45 15.88 -5.53
N PHE A 192 15.41 16.20 -6.31
CA PHE A 192 14.11 15.58 -6.12
C PHE A 192 13.51 15.15 -7.46
N GLN A 193 12.58 14.21 -7.41
CA GLN A 193 11.84 13.73 -8.57
C GLN A 193 10.38 13.55 -8.21
N VAL A 194 9.48 13.92 -9.12
CA VAL A 194 8.07 13.56 -9.10
C VAL A 194 7.82 12.61 -10.25
N CYS A 195 7.52 11.36 -9.98
CA CYS A 195 7.34 10.34 -11.02
C CYS A 195 6.22 9.36 -10.68
N HIS A 196 5.79 8.59 -11.68
CA HIS A 196 4.99 7.41 -11.45
C HIS A 196 5.90 6.25 -11.07
N VAL A 197 5.43 5.45 -10.12
CA VAL A 197 6.04 4.20 -9.67
C VAL A 197 4.98 3.10 -9.71
N TYR A 198 5.45 1.85 -9.74
CA TYR A 198 4.61 0.69 -10.05
C TYR A 198 4.86 -0.41 -9.05
N ARG A 199 3.81 -0.89 -8.38
CA ARG A 199 3.88 -1.99 -7.43
C ARG A 199 2.74 -2.94 -7.71
N ASP A 200 3.07 -4.19 -8.01
CA ASP A 200 2.09 -5.24 -8.24
C ASP A 200 1.40 -5.63 -6.93
N GLU A 201 0.18 -6.13 -7.03
CA GLU A 201 -0.63 -6.59 -5.88
C GLU A 201 -1.02 -5.48 -4.88
N GLU A 202 -0.67 -4.22 -5.12
CA GLU A 202 -1.10 -3.10 -4.28
C GLU A 202 -2.37 -2.44 -4.84
N ALA A 203 -3.55 -2.86 -4.38
CA ALA A 203 -4.83 -2.24 -4.72
C ALA A 203 -5.70 -2.05 -3.45
N GLY A 204 -6.32 -0.88 -3.32
CA GLY A 204 -7.16 -0.59 -2.16
C GLY A 204 -7.48 0.91 -2.00
N PRO A 205 -8.13 1.30 -0.89
CA PRO A 205 -8.49 2.70 -0.64
C PRO A 205 -7.29 3.65 -0.61
N PHE A 206 -6.12 3.14 -0.20
CA PHE A 206 -4.87 3.89 -0.05
C PHE A 206 -3.78 3.43 -1.03
N HIS A 207 -4.09 2.50 -1.95
CA HIS A 207 -3.12 1.89 -2.86
C HIS A 207 -3.67 1.83 -4.28
N ASN A 208 -2.77 1.96 -5.27
CA ASN A 208 -3.03 1.73 -6.68
C ASN A 208 -1.75 1.20 -7.32
N LEU A 209 -1.86 0.30 -8.30
CA LEU A 209 -0.70 -0.30 -8.98
C LEU A 209 0.30 0.73 -9.50
N GLU A 210 -0.22 1.82 -10.06
CA GLU A 210 0.53 2.97 -10.53
C GLU A 210 0.14 4.18 -9.70
N PHE A 211 1.12 4.83 -9.07
CA PHE A 211 0.88 6.00 -8.23
C PHE A 211 2.00 7.03 -8.35
N THR A 212 1.72 8.26 -7.92
CA THR A 212 2.70 9.34 -7.94
C THR A 212 3.52 9.33 -6.66
N MET A 213 4.83 9.22 -6.82
CA MET A 213 5.82 9.35 -5.75
C MET A 213 6.60 10.65 -5.92
N VAL A 214 6.93 11.27 -4.79
CA VAL A 214 7.91 12.35 -4.69
C VAL A 214 9.08 11.81 -3.88
N GLU A 215 10.26 11.78 -4.46
CA GLU A 215 11.43 11.27 -3.78
C GLU A 215 12.57 12.29 -3.88
N TRP A 216 13.34 12.45 -2.82
CA TRP A 216 14.43 13.42 -2.78
C TRP A 216 15.59 12.94 -1.95
N TYR A 217 16.76 13.45 -2.25
CA TYR A 217 18.02 13.18 -1.58
C TYR A 217 18.79 14.47 -1.40
N ARG A 218 19.48 14.62 -0.26
CA ARG A 218 20.44 15.72 -0.04
C ARG A 218 21.70 15.20 0.59
N VAL A 219 22.82 15.51 -0.05
CA VAL A 219 24.18 15.21 0.41
C VAL A 219 24.51 16.05 1.65
N GLY A 220 25.08 15.41 2.67
CA GLY A 220 25.50 16.04 3.90
C GLY A 220 24.40 16.30 4.93
N ASP A 221 23.13 15.99 4.63
CA ASP A 221 22.06 16.06 5.63
C ASP A 221 22.24 14.99 6.70
N THR A 222 22.01 15.37 7.95
CA THR A 222 21.82 14.43 9.06
C THR A 222 20.38 13.95 9.10
N THR A 223 20.11 12.87 9.85
CA THR A 223 18.75 12.36 10.09
C THR A 223 17.83 13.46 10.66
N GLU A 224 18.35 14.29 11.57
CA GLU A 224 17.59 15.41 12.17
C GLU A 224 17.23 16.47 11.14
N GLN A 225 18.13 16.78 10.20
CA GLN A 225 17.87 17.75 9.13
C GLN A 225 16.83 17.22 8.14
N ALA A 226 16.92 15.94 7.77
CA ALA A 226 15.95 15.28 6.90
C ALA A 226 14.56 15.21 7.57
N ILE A 227 14.47 14.83 8.84
CA ILE A 227 13.24 14.82 9.64
C ILE A 227 12.63 16.22 9.72
N LYS A 228 13.48 17.25 9.97
CA LYS A 228 13.02 18.64 10.02
C LYS A 228 12.41 19.07 8.69
N PHE A 229 13.11 18.84 7.58
CA PHE A 229 12.62 19.20 6.25
C PHE A 229 11.30 18.49 5.92
N LEU A 230 11.18 17.17 6.19
CA LEU A 230 9.96 16.39 6.01
C LEU A 230 8.80 16.94 6.86
N GLY A 231 9.06 17.26 8.14
CA GLY A 231 8.06 17.83 9.04
C GLY A 231 7.57 19.21 8.59
N GLU A 232 8.49 20.10 8.18
CA GLU A 232 8.16 21.42 7.64
C GLU A 232 7.38 21.36 6.33
N LEU A 233 7.74 20.43 5.44
CA LEU A 233 7.01 20.13 4.21
C LEU A 233 5.58 19.66 4.52
N ALA A 234 5.42 18.74 5.45
CA ALA A 234 4.12 18.19 5.84
C ALA A 234 3.19 19.25 6.43
N ILE A 235 3.66 20.07 7.39
CA ILE A 235 2.82 21.14 7.97
C ILE A 235 2.46 22.20 6.94
N THR A 236 3.37 22.54 6.01
CA THR A 236 3.12 23.52 4.95
C THR A 236 2.04 23.04 3.97
N LEU A 237 2.14 21.81 3.51
CA LEU A 237 1.23 21.27 2.49
C LEU A 237 -0.14 20.88 3.07
N LEU A 238 -0.16 20.34 4.29
CA LEU A 238 -1.38 19.89 4.98
C LEU A 238 -1.99 20.93 5.91
N GLN A 239 -1.37 22.11 6.05
CA GLN A 239 -1.84 23.27 6.83
C GLN A 239 -1.98 22.95 8.33
N TYR A 240 -0.98 22.29 8.92
CA TYR A 240 -0.84 22.12 10.36
C TYR A 240 0.10 23.20 10.93
N ASP A 241 -0.03 23.48 12.23
CA ASP A 241 0.81 24.45 12.92
C ASP A 241 2.11 23.86 13.45
N ARG A 242 2.15 22.54 13.61
CA ARG A 242 3.28 21.78 14.16
C ARG A 242 3.29 20.34 13.69
N TYR A 243 4.41 19.68 13.88
CA TYR A 243 4.53 18.21 13.81
C TYR A 243 5.17 17.69 15.10
N GLU A 244 5.11 16.39 15.33
CA GLU A 244 5.76 15.69 16.43
C GLU A 244 6.68 14.61 15.94
N VAL A 245 7.69 14.25 16.76
CA VAL A 245 8.64 13.17 16.49
C VAL A 245 8.64 12.25 17.68
N ILE A 246 8.51 10.95 17.44
CA ILE A 246 8.53 9.90 18.47
C ILE A 246 9.42 8.75 17.98
N SER A 247 10.16 8.09 18.90
CA SER A 247 10.90 6.89 18.51
C SER A 247 9.98 5.67 18.40
N TYR A 248 10.39 4.69 17.59
CA TYR A 248 9.71 3.39 17.49
C TYR A 248 9.56 2.74 18.87
N GLN A 249 10.62 2.74 19.66
CA GLN A 249 10.62 2.24 21.04
C GLN A 249 9.57 2.92 21.90
N GLN A 250 9.54 4.27 21.90
CA GLN A 250 8.56 5.04 22.67
C GLN A 250 7.11 4.79 22.23
N ALA A 251 6.87 4.62 20.93
CA ALA A 251 5.54 4.35 20.41
C ALA A 251 5.00 3.01 20.92
N PHE A 252 5.83 1.95 20.89
CA PHE A 252 5.48 0.65 21.44
C PHE A 252 5.29 0.69 22.97
N GLN A 253 6.19 1.33 23.70
CA GLN A 253 6.08 1.47 25.15
C GLN A 253 4.82 2.24 25.57
N ASN A 254 4.46 3.30 24.83
CA ASN A 254 3.29 4.11 25.15
C ASN A 254 1.94 3.43 24.86
N ILE A 255 1.89 2.55 23.87
CA ILE A 255 0.63 1.97 23.37
C ILE A 255 0.47 0.50 23.78
N LEU A 256 1.55 -0.26 23.74
CA LEU A 256 1.54 -1.71 24.01
C LEU A 256 2.33 -2.09 25.28
N GLU A 257 2.91 -1.11 25.99
CA GLU A 257 3.56 -1.25 27.30
C GLU A 257 4.77 -2.20 27.31
N PHE A 258 5.45 -2.44 26.18
CA PHE A 258 6.68 -3.22 26.13
C PHE A 258 7.76 -2.54 25.28
N ASP A 259 9.01 -3.00 25.45
CA ASP A 259 10.17 -2.54 24.68
C ASP A 259 10.39 -3.44 23.46
N PRO A 260 10.15 -2.94 22.22
CA PRO A 260 10.29 -3.74 21.01
C PRO A 260 11.72 -4.11 20.69
N LEU A 261 12.71 -3.37 21.20
CA LEU A 261 14.13 -3.64 20.94
C LEU A 261 14.67 -4.78 21.83
N GLU A 262 14.16 -4.89 23.06
CA GLU A 262 14.65 -5.84 24.07
C GLU A 262 13.77 -7.10 24.21
N VAL A 263 12.49 -7.04 23.81
CA VAL A 263 11.55 -8.16 23.92
C VAL A 263 12.07 -9.41 23.20
N SER A 264 12.04 -10.54 23.88
CA SER A 264 12.36 -11.83 23.27
C SER A 264 11.18 -12.37 22.45
N ASP A 265 11.44 -13.27 21.49
CA ASP A 265 10.41 -13.92 20.66
C ASP A 265 9.34 -14.61 21.52
N LYS A 266 9.76 -15.25 22.63
CA LYS A 266 8.84 -15.94 23.54
C LYS A 266 7.91 -14.96 24.27
N GLU A 267 8.43 -13.84 24.74
CA GLU A 267 7.64 -12.81 25.41
C GLU A 267 6.68 -12.15 24.42
N LEU A 268 7.16 -11.88 23.20
CA LEU A 268 6.35 -11.27 22.13
C LEU A 268 5.15 -12.16 21.75
N VAL A 269 5.36 -13.47 21.60
CA VAL A 269 4.27 -14.43 21.41
C VAL A 269 3.26 -14.40 22.57
N GLY A 270 3.72 -14.24 23.80
CA GLY A 270 2.85 -14.10 24.98
C GLY A 270 2.04 -12.81 24.96
N ILE A 271 2.66 -11.69 24.57
CA ILE A 271 1.99 -10.40 24.39
C ILE A 271 0.91 -10.51 23.32
N VAL A 272 1.27 -11.00 22.13
CA VAL A 272 0.34 -11.18 21.01
C VAL A 272 -0.86 -12.04 21.41
N ALA A 273 -0.62 -13.14 22.11
CA ALA A 273 -1.70 -14.04 22.57
C ALA A 273 -2.65 -13.37 23.60
N SER A 274 -2.25 -12.27 24.22
CA SER A 274 -3.08 -11.49 25.18
C SER A 274 -3.87 -10.36 24.53
N LEU A 275 -3.54 -10.01 23.28
CA LEU A 275 -4.24 -8.97 22.54
C LEU A 275 -5.50 -9.54 21.87
N ASP A 276 -6.56 -8.74 21.86
CA ASP A 276 -7.84 -9.08 21.23
C ASP A 276 -7.83 -8.57 19.78
N PHE A 277 -7.32 -9.38 18.85
CA PHE A 277 -7.34 -9.11 17.42
C PHE A 277 -7.19 -10.40 16.60
N ASP A 278 -7.57 -10.37 15.33
CA ASP A 278 -7.47 -11.51 14.42
C ASP A 278 -6.02 -11.76 14.05
N THR A 279 -5.43 -12.83 14.59
CA THR A 279 -4.08 -13.24 14.24
C THR A 279 -4.08 -14.14 13.00
N PRO A 280 -3.06 -14.06 12.13
CA PRO A 280 -2.89 -14.99 11.01
C PRO A 280 -2.90 -16.46 11.45
N GLU A 281 -3.38 -17.39 10.60
CA GLU A 281 -3.51 -18.83 10.98
C GLU A 281 -2.18 -19.47 11.43
N ASP A 282 -1.06 -19.06 10.79
CA ASP A 282 0.29 -19.55 11.07
C ASP A 282 1.11 -18.65 12.01
N TRP A 283 0.44 -17.78 12.74
CA TRP A 283 1.07 -16.75 13.58
C TRP A 283 2.20 -17.24 14.50
N ARG A 284 2.13 -18.52 14.93
CA ARG A 284 3.17 -19.08 15.80
C ARG A 284 4.50 -19.34 15.11
N GLY A 285 4.52 -19.34 13.79
CA GLY A 285 5.71 -19.46 12.94
C GLY A 285 6.32 -18.13 12.51
N MET A 286 5.66 -17.03 12.78
CA MET A 286 6.14 -15.69 12.43
C MET A 286 7.41 -15.32 13.21
N GLY A 287 8.33 -14.61 12.54
CA GLY A 287 9.51 -14.04 13.18
C GLY A 287 9.20 -12.77 13.98
N LYS A 288 10.17 -12.32 14.80
CA LYS A 288 10.04 -11.09 15.60
C LYS A 288 9.67 -9.87 14.75
N ASP A 289 10.32 -9.71 13.60
CA ASP A 289 10.08 -8.56 12.73
C ASP A 289 8.65 -8.58 12.14
N ASP A 290 8.16 -9.76 11.69
CA ASP A 290 6.80 -9.91 11.17
C ASP A 290 5.75 -9.53 12.24
N TRP A 291 6.00 -9.92 13.51
CA TRP A 291 5.13 -9.53 14.63
C TRP A 291 5.17 -8.05 14.93
N LEU A 292 6.36 -7.45 14.93
CA LEU A 292 6.51 -6.03 15.19
C LEU A 292 5.83 -5.19 14.09
N ASP A 293 5.91 -5.63 12.82
CA ASP A 293 5.23 -4.98 11.70
C ASP A 293 3.71 -5.09 11.83
N LEU A 294 3.20 -6.28 12.19
CA LEU A 294 1.77 -6.47 12.42
C LEU A 294 1.26 -5.61 13.59
N LEU A 295 1.97 -5.59 14.71
CA LEU A 295 1.60 -4.77 15.87
C LEU A 295 1.70 -3.26 15.57
N LEU A 296 2.69 -2.85 14.78
CA LEU A 296 2.79 -1.48 14.30
C LEU A 296 1.53 -1.11 13.49
N THR A 297 1.16 -1.94 12.52
CA THR A 297 0.04 -1.69 11.61
C THR A 297 -1.31 -1.69 12.35
N GLU A 298 -1.56 -2.67 13.19
CA GLU A 298 -2.86 -2.86 13.84
C GLU A 298 -3.08 -1.93 15.04
N PHE A 299 -2.04 -1.66 15.83
CA PHE A 299 -2.22 -0.96 17.11
C PHE A 299 -1.59 0.44 17.17
N ILE A 300 -0.45 0.63 16.53
CA ILE A 300 0.34 1.86 16.68
C ILE A 300 0.00 2.86 15.58
N GLN A 301 0.12 2.45 14.34
CA GLN A 301 -0.13 3.29 13.16
C GLN A 301 -1.49 4.02 13.19
N PRO A 302 -2.63 3.37 13.53
CA PRO A 302 -3.92 4.05 13.61
C PRO A 302 -3.99 5.19 14.64
N ARG A 303 -3.03 5.23 15.58
CA ARG A 303 -2.94 6.25 16.64
C ARG A 303 -1.93 7.34 16.35
N LEU A 304 -1.10 7.16 15.29
CA LEU A 304 -0.10 8.16 14.88
C LEU A 304 -0.72 9.28 14.05
N GLY A 305 -0.25 10.48 14.23
CA GLY A 305 -0.61 11.62 13.39
C GLY A 305 -2.07 12.09 13.47
N LEU A 306 -2.81 11.75 14.53
CA LEU A 306 -4.24 12.11 14.69
C LEU A 306 -4.46 13.61 14.91
N LYS A 307 -3.54 14.29 15.60
CA LYS A 307 -3.65 15.72 15.95
C LYS A 307 -2.79 16.62 15.06
N CYS A 308 -1.65 16.15 14.67
CA CYS A 308 -0.68 16.80 13.79
C CYS A 308 0.20 15.72 13.15
N PRO A 309 0.90 15.99 12.04
CA PRO A 309 1.85 15.04 11.46
C PRO A 309 2.79 14.47 12.51
N CYS A 310 3.01 13.15 12.50
CA CYS A 310 3.87 12.44 13.44
C CYS A 310 4.97 11.71 12.68
N ILE A 311 6.22 11.94 13.03
CA ILE A 311 7.36 11.23 12.46
C ILE A 311 7.82 10.19 13.47
N LEU A 312 7.70 8.92 13.08
CA LEU A 312 8.20 7.76 13.81
C LEU A 312 9.63 7.49 13.34
N ARG A 313 10.60 7.45 14.26
CA ARG A 313 12.01 7.29 13.93
C ARG A 313 12.67 6.16 14.71
N ASP A 314 13.90 5.82 14.33
CA ASP A 314 14.74 4.83 15.01
C ASP A 314 14.10 3.44 15.03
N TYR A 315 13.83 2.91 13.83
CA TYR A 315 13.31 1.56 13.63
C TYR A 315 14.31 0.49 14.09
N PRO A 316 13.88 -0.71 14.47
CA PRO A 316 14.79 -1.81 14.79
C PRO A 316 15.85 -2.04 13.70
N ALA A 317 17.08 -2.34 14.08
CA ALA A 317 18.19 -2.58 13.14
C ALA A 317 17.88 -3.73 12.15
N SER A 318 17.07 -4.71 12.54
CA SER A 318 16.58 -5.79 11.67
C SER A 318 15.64 -5.30 10.56
N GLN A 319 14.95 -4.17 10.77
CA GLN A 319 14.03 -3.52 9.84
C GLN A 319 14.66 -2.30 9.14
N SER A 320 15.98 -2.30 9.01
CA SER A 320 16.75 -1.17 8.49
C SER A 320 16.49 -0.85 7.01
N ALA A 321 15.94 -1.77 6.23
CA ALA A 321 15.82 -1.62 4.77
C ALA A 321 17.11 -1.12 4.13
N LEU A 322 17.13 0.08 3.53
CA LEU A 322 18.30 0.72 2.94
C LEU A 322 18.91 1.83 3.84
N ALA A 323 18.46 1.93 5.09
CA ALA A 323 19.05 2.82 6.08
C ALA A 323 20.36 2.26 6.66
N ARG A 324 21.24 3.16 7.06
CA ARG A 324 22.39 2.79 7.88
C ARG A 324 21.99 2.49 9.31
N ILE A 325 22.79 1.69 10.01
CA ILE A 325 22.61 1.47 11.44
C ILE A 325 23.08 2.73 12.19
N HIS A 326 22.34 3.10 13.24
CA HIS A 326 22.65 4.27 14.05
C HIS A 326 24.05 4.15 14.68
N PRO A 327 24.93 5.14 14.54
CA PRO A 327 26.36 5.01 14.89
C PRO A 327 26.63 4.79 16.39
N THR A 328 25.73 5.25 17.26
CA THR A 328 25.90 5.11 18.73
C THR A 328 24.88 4.15 19.36
N ASN A 329 23.88 3.68 18.62
CA ASN A 329 22.92 2.69 19.08
C ASN A 329 22.72 1.58 18.05
N PRO A 330 23.45 0.46 18.12
CA PRO A 330 23.40 -0.61 17.13
C PRO A 330 22.08 -1.38 17.10
N LEU A 331 21.16 -1.14 18.03
CA LEU A 331 19.83 -1.78 18.06
C LEU A 331 18.84 -1.11 17.08
N VAL A 332 19.16 0.08 16.57
CA VAL A 332 18.27 0.83 15.69
C VAL A 332 18.95 1.27 14.40
N ALA A 333 18.15 1.49 13.38
CA ALA A 333 18.54 2.10 12.11
C ALA A 333 18.07 3.55 12.03
N GLU A 334 18.80 4.38 11.30
CA GLU A 334 18.42 5.76 11.01
C GLU A 334 17.36 5.79 9.89
N ARG A 335 16.20 5.18 10.19
CA ARG A 335 14.98 5.12 9.38
C ARG A 335 13.88 5.91 10.08
N PHE A 336 13.06 6.60 9.31
CA PHE A 336 11.93 7.35 9.83
C PHE A 336 10.76 7.35 8.85
N GLU A 337 9.55 7.40 9.37
CA GLU A 337 8.32 7.43 8.58
C GLU A 337 7.39 8.52 9.06
N LEU A 338 6.66 9.15 8.13
CA LEU A 338 5.68 10.18 8.42
C LEU A 338 4.28 9.61 8.40
N PHE A 339 3.54 9.81 9.49
CA PHE A 339 2.14 9.43 9.62
C PHE A 339 1.24 10.65 9.80
N VAL A 340 0.09 10.65 9.14
CA VAL A 340 -0.98 11.65 9.31
C VAL A 340 -2.33 10.95 9.32
N LYS A 341 -3.11 11.16 10.38
CA LYS A 341 -4.41 10.48 10.58
C LYS A 341 -4.32 8.94 10.44
N GLY A 342 -3.23 8.33 10.93
CA GLY A 342 -2.99 6.90 10.82
C GLY A 342 -2.51 6.42 9.46
N VAL A 343 -2.33 7.30 8.48
CA VAL A 343 -1.86 6.95 7.13
C VAL A 343 -0.37 7.26 7.03
N GLU A 344 0.42 6.28 6.61
CA GLU A 344 1.82 6.47 6.23
C GLU A 344 1.91 7.28 4.93
N LEU A 345 2.59 8.41 4.99
CA LEU A 345 2.81 9.30 3.85
C LEU A 345 4.21 9.22 3.26
N ALA A 346 5.22 8.99 4.10
CA ALA A 346 6.62 8.99 3.66
C ALA A 346 7.48 8.04 4.47
N ASN A 347 8.52 7.52 3.82
CA ASN A 347 9.56 6.70 4.41
C ASN A 347 10.92 7.30 4.06
N GLY A 348 11.80 7.48 5.03
CA GLY A 348 13.09 8.14 4.85
C GLY A 348 14.23 7.44 5.57
N TYR A 349 15.42 7.62 5.02
CA TYR A 349 16.64 6.98 5.50
C TYR A 349 17.79 7.98 5.60
N HIS A 350 18.67 7.79 6.59
CA HIS A 350 20.05 8.11 6.39
C HIS A 350 20.66 6.93 5.65
N GLU A 351 21.21 7.18 4.48
CA GLU A 351 21.44 6.15 3.49
C GLU A 351 22.57 5.20 3.83
N LEU A 352 22.39 3.93 3.48
CA LEU A 352 23.46 2.93 3.51
C LEU A 352 24.46 3.23 2.40
N LEU A 353 25.75 3.35 2.75
CA LEU A 353 26.83 3.63 1.80
C LEU A 353 27.66 2.38 1.46
N ASP A 354 27.54 1.33 2.26
CA ASP A 354 28.32 0.08 2.11
C ASP A 354 27.65 -0.87 1.11
N ALA A 355 28.25 -1.00 -0.08
CA ALA A 355 27.75 -1.86 -1.15
C ALA A 355 27.75 -3.36 -0.77
N ASP A 356 28.73 -3.79 0.06
CA ASP A 356 28.83 -5.19 0.47
C ASP A 356 27.76 -5.52 1.51
N GLU A 357 27.37 -4.55 2.35
CA GLU A 357 26.21 -4.68 3.24
C GLU A 357 24.90 -4.71 2.45
N LEU A 358 24.74 -3.86 1.44
CA LEU A 358 23.59 -3.91 0.54
C LEU A 358 23.44 -5.30 -0.09
N GLU A 359 24.52 -5.85 -0.62
CA GLU A 359 24.52 -7.18 -1.24
C GLU A 359 24.12 -8.27 -0.24
N ARG A 360 24.65 -8.22 1.00
CA ARG A 360 24.27 -9.16 2.08
C ARG A 360 22.76 -9.07 2.41
N ARG A 361 22.20 -7.86 2.50
CA ARG A 361 20.76 -7.64 2.73
C ARG A 361 19.93 -8.18 1.56
N ASN A 362 20.33 -7.91 0.34
CA ASN A 362 19.64 -8.41 -0.86
C ASN A 362 19.61 -9.94 -0.92
N ILE A 363 20.74 -10.60 -0.58
CA ILE A 363 20.81 -12.07 -0.51
C ILE A 363 19.84 -12.62 0.53
N LYS A 364 19.79 -12.01 1.74
CA LYS A 364 18.87 -12.40 2.82
C LYS A 364 17.42 -12.21 2.38
N THR A 365 17.10 -11.05 1.83
CA THR A 365 15.74 -10.72 1.35
C THR A 365 15.29 -11.66 0.23
N ASN A 366 16.16 -11.96 -0.74
CA ASN A 366 15.86 -12.93 -1.80
C ASN A 366 15.64 -14.35 -1.27
N ALA A 367 16.29 -14.73 -0.16
CA ALA A 367 16.02 -16.01 0.49
C ALA A 367 14.63 -16.03 1.13
N LEU A 368 14.20 -14.94 1.77
CA LEU A 368 12.83 -14.80 2.31
C LEU A 368 11.79 -14.79 1.19
N ARG A 369 12.01 -14.06 0.10
CA ARG A 369 11.12 -14.07 -1.08
C ARG A 369 10.89 -15.49 -1.61
N GLN A 370 11.94 -16.33 -1.62
CA GLN A 370 11.81 -17.73 -2.05
C GLN A 370 10.99 -18.59 -1.07
N LEU A 371 11.02 -18.28 0.23
CA LEU A 371 10.16 -18.95 1.22
C LEU A 371 8.68 -18.55 1.05
N ASP A 372 8.44 -17.34 0.52
CA ASP A 372 7.11 -16.82 0.20
C ASP A 372 6.68 -17.16 -1.25
N ASP A 373 7.32 -18.16 -1.91
CA ASP A 373 7.09 -18.56 -3.31
C ASP A 373 7.24 -17.43 -4.34
N ARG A 374 8.05 -16.40 -4.03
CA ARG A 374 8.30 -15.24 -4.90
C ARG A 374 9.61 -15.39 -5.69
N PRO A 375 9.67 -14.89 -6.92
CA PRO A 375 10.88 -14.93 -7.72
C PRO A 375 11.99 -14.08 -7.10
N LYS A 376 13.25 -14.52 -7.27
CA LYS A 376 14.42 -13.72 -6.92
C LYS A 376 14.52 -12.49 -7.80
N LEU A 377 14.92 -11.39 -7.21
CA LEU A 377 15.29 -10.16 -7.90
C LEU A 377 16.81 -10.07 -8.07
N PRO A 378 17.32 -9.26 -9.02
CA PRO A 378 18.75 -9.12 -9.26
C PRO A 378 19.51 -8.65 -8.01
N ASN A 379 20.57 -9.37 -7.60
CA ASN A 379 21.45 -8.93 -6.53
C ASN A 379 22.49 -7.91 -7.02
N ASP A 380 22.97 -8.09 -8.25
CA ASP A 380 23.90 -7.16 -8.89
C ASP A 380 23.12 -6.02 -9.53
N SER A 381 23.49 -4.80 -9.19
CA SER A 381 22.79 -3.61 -9.64
C SER A 381 23.77 -2.48 -10.01
N TYR A 382 23.30 -1.58 -10.85
CA TYR A 382 24.04 -0.34 -11.12
C TYR A 382 24.20 0.52 -9.87
N LEU A 383 23.29 0.40 -8.88
CA LEU A 383 23.45 1.06 -7.59
C LEU A 383 24.66 0.51 -6.83
N SER A 384 24.84 -0.82 -6.73
CA SER A 384 26.01 -1.41 -6.08
C SER A 384 27.32 -0.92 -6.69
N ALA A 385 27.37 -0.78 -8.02
CA ALA A 385 28.52 -0.22 -8.71
C ALA A 385 28.75 1.27 -8.35
N ALA A 386 27.69 2.08 -8.28
CA ALA A 386 27.77 3.49 -7.89
C ALA A 386 28.22 3.64 -6.42
N MET A 387 27.72 2.80 -5.51
CA MET A 387 28.15 2.79 -4.11
C MET A 387 29.64 2.46 -3.97
N ARG A 388 30.14 1.45 -4.73
CA ARG A 388 31.58 1.14 -4.76
C ARG A 388 32.44 2.24 -5.38
N HIS A 389 31.87 3.03 -6.30
CA HIS A 389 32.55 4.19 -6.85
C HIS A 389 32.66 5.34 -5.83
N GLY A 390 31.69 5.48 -4.96
CA GLY A 390 31.66 6.49 -3.89
C GLY A 390 30.31 7.22 -3.85
N LEU A 391 29.30 6.61 -3.25
CA LEU A 391 28.07 7.31 -2.91
C LEU A 391 28.36 8.27 -1.74
N PRO A 392 28.04 9.57 -1.87
CA PRO A 392 28.25 10.53 -0.78
C PRO A 392 27.28 10.27 0.39
N ASP A 393 27.69 10.67 1.60
CA ASP A 393 26.83 10.62 2.79
C ASP A 393 25.60 11.52 2.57
N CYS A 394 24.39 10.96 2.68
CA CYS A 394 23.16 11.65 2.33
C CYS A 394 21.96 11.06 3.05
N CYS A 395 20.89 11.85 3.12
CA CYS A 395 19.57 11.38 3.51
C CYS A 395 18.63 11.40 2.30
N GLY A 396 17.74 10.40 2.23
CA GLY A 396 16.70 10.30 1.22
C GLY A 396 15.33 10.06 1.84
N VAL A 397 14.28 10.50 1.15
CA VAL A 397 12.89 10.31 1.56
C VAL A 397 12.02 10.07 0.34
N ALA A 398 11.16 9.06 0.42
CA ALA A 398 10.12 8.77 -0.55
C ALA A 398 8.74 9.11 0.06
N LEU A 399 7.92 9.91 -0.65
CA LEU A 399 6.60 10.37 -0.22
C LEU A 399 5.54 10.00 -1.26
N GLY A 400 4.47 9.34 -0.82
CA GLY A 400 3.30 9.03 -1.64
C GLY A 400 2.44 10.26 -1.88
N PHE A 401 2.56 10.90 -3.06
CA PHE A 401 1.84 12.13 -3.36
C PHE A 401 0.33 11.95 -3.42
N ASP A 402 -0.16 10.79 -3.86
CA ASP A 402 -1.60 10.55 -3.95
C ASP A 402 -2.23 10.45 -2.56
N ARG A 403 -1.55 9.81 -1.59
CA ARG A 403 -1.97 9.80 -0.18
C ARG A 403 -1.92 11.19 0.43
N LEU A 404 -0.87 11.97 0.15
CA LEU A 404 -0.78 13.37 0.58
C LEU A 404 -1.94 14.19 0.01
N ALA A 405 -2.24 14.06 -1.30
CA ALA A 405 -3.34 14.77 -1.95
C ALA A 405 -4.70 14.36 -1.40
N MET A 406 -4.89 13.07 -1.12
CA MET A 406 -6.10 12.55 -0.49
C MET A 406 -6.35 13.25 0.87
N LEU A 407 -5.35 13.31 1.73
CA LEU A 407 -5.48 13.94 3.05
C LEU A 407 -5.62 15.47 2.96
N ALA A 408 -4.85 16.13 2.08
CA ALA A 408 -4.90 17.58 1.89
C ALA A 408 -6.25 18.06 1.34
N LEU A 409 -6.94 17.21 0.57
CA LEU A 409 -8.24 17.50 -0.04
C LEU A 409 -9.43 16.88 0.70
N ASP A 410 -9.17 16.35 1.91
CA ASP A 410 -10.15 15.71 2.79
C ASP A 410 -10.95 14.61 2.09
N LYS A 411 -10.24 13.72 1.39
CA LYS A 411 -10.78 12.53 0.72
C LYS A 411 -10.46 11.28 1.52
N THR A 412 -11.27 10.24 1.33
CA THR A 412 -11.16 8.96 2.06
C THR A 412 -10.52 7.85 1.25
N SER A 413 -10.30 8.08 -0.05
CA SER A 413 -9.66 7.12 -0.95
C SER A 413 -8.83 7.83 -2.01
N ILE A 414 -7.69 7.26 -2.40
CA ILE A 414 -6.86 7.78 -3.50
C ILE A 414 -7.60 7.77 -4.84
N ASN A 415 -8.59 6.89 -5.03
CA ASN A 415 -9.43 6.87 -6.22
C ASN A 415 -10.20 8.19 -6.44
N GLN A 416 -10.36 9.00 -5.39
CA GLN A 416 -11.00 10.31 -5.47
C GLN A 416 -10.03 11.43 -5.89
N VAL A 417 -8.72 11.16 -5.95
CA VAL A 417 -7.68 12.11 -6.33
C VAL A 417 -6.87 11.68 -7.55
N ILE A 418 -7.00 10.43 -7.98
CA ILE A 418 -6.42 9.88 -9.22
C ILE A 418 -7.49 9.91 -10.32
N PRO A 419 -7.17 10.36 -11.55
CA PRO A 419 -8.17 10.44 -12.62
C PRO A 419 -8.65 9.07 -13.10
N PHE A 420 -7.73 8.12 -13.25
CA PHE A 420 -7.99 6.78 -13.78
C PHE A 420 -7.23 5.75 -12.95
N PRO A 421 -7.77 5.30 -11.80
CA PRO A 421 -7.15 4.22 -11.04
C PRO A 421 -7.24 2.89 -11.78
N PHE A 422 -6.29 2.00 -11.56
CA PHE A 422 -6.37 0.63 -12.07
C PHE A 422 -7.58 -0.10 -11.42
N PRO A 423 -8.41 -0.83 -12.18
CA PRO A 423 -8.29 -1.26 -13.57
C PRO A 423 -8.99 -0.34 -14.60
N ARG A 424 -9.31 0.91 -14.29
CA ARG A 424 -9.98 1.85 -15.20
C ARG A 424 -9.02 2.62 -16.12
N ALA A 425 -7.71 2.43 -15.96
CA ALA A 425 -6.68 3.05 -16.77
C ALA A 425 -6.64 2.53 -18.20
#